data_b8ce7e1bdfa5e9bee49a2cb03d01ba72
#
_entry.id   b8ce7e1bdfa5e9bee49a2cb03d01ba72
#
_cell.length_a   1.000
_cell.length_b   1.000
_cell.length_c   1.000
_cell.angle_alpha   90.00
_cell.angle_beta   90.00
_cell.angle_gamma   90.00
#
_symmetry.space_group_name_H-M   'P 1'
#
loop_
_entity.id
_entity.type
_entity.pdbx_description
1 polymer ?
#
loop_
_entity_poly.entity_id
_entity_poly.type
_entity_poly.pdbx_seq_one_letter_code
_entity_poly.pdbx_strand_id
1 'polypeptide(L)'
;MLKIYGVPISVHTRKVIVVALAKGLEHEVIPVVPVIPDNPPANWRQLSPTGKIPALTDGDFTVADSAAICGYLERIHPAEPVYPLAPRDYAKSLFYEQYAGALFRDVVHPLFQETFVFPRIHQVATNQKRIDSVLAGPVPEMFGYLDDTLRGDYFVSNRLSVADIAVASNLITYQYIGFVLERKRFGRLAAWFDRVLHHPAMAEALRREQSVVDSMGLKRDWHVQDR
;
A
#
# COMPACT_ATOMS: atom_id res chain seq x y z
N MET A 1 -13.05 -19.07 6.20
CA MET A 1 -12.32 -18.49 5.03
C MET A 1 -12.32 -16.98 5.21
N LEU A 2 -11.15 -16.37 5.18
CA LEU A 2 -10.98 -14.93 5.33
C LEU A 2 -11.59 -14.17 4.15
N LYS A 3 -12.34 -13.10 4.43
CA LYS A 3 -12.85 -12.18 3.41
C LYS A 3 -12.29 -10.79 3.63
N ILE A 4 -11.60 -10.27 2.63
CA ILE A 4 -11.00 -8.93 2.63
C ILE A 4 -11.89 -8.02 1.77
N TYR A 5 -12.52 -7.04 2.39
CA TYR A 5 -13.38 -6.07 1.70
C TYR A 5 -12.56 -4.86 1.28
N GLY A 6 -12.52 -4.62 -0.02
CA GLY A 6 -11.76 -3.51 -0.61
C GLY A 6 -11.39 -3.78 -2.06
N VAL A 7 -10.56 -2.93 -2.64
CA VAL A 7 -10.03 -3.11 -4.00
C VAL A 7 -8.53 -3.37 -3.96
N PRO A 8 -8.00 -4.31 -4.75
CA PRO A 8 -6.59 -4.71 -4.70
C PRO A 8 -5.60 -3.55 -4.91
N ILE A 9 -5.95 -2.58 -5.77
CA ILE A 9 -5.10 -1.40 -6.07
C ILE A 9 -5.02 -0.38 -4.93
N SER A 10 -5.87 -0.47 -3.91
CA SER A 10 -5.79 0.40 -2.73
C SER A 10 -4.52 0.09 -1.95
N VAL A 11 -3.75 1.12 -1.61
CA VAL A 11 -2.54 1.03 -0.77
C VAL A 11 -2.78 0.16 0.47
N HIS A 12 -3.87 0.42 1.17
CA HIS A 12 -4.19 -0.26 2.43
C HIS A 12 -4.73 -1.68 2.22
N THR A 13 -5.53 -1.91 1.18
CA THR A 13 -6.04 -3.26 0.86
C THR A 13 -4.91 -4.14 0.34
N ARG A 14 -4.05 -3.63 -0.55
CA ARG A 14 -2.86 -4.34 -1.04
C ARG A 14 -1.97 -4.78 0.11
N LYS A 15 -1.72 -3.91 1.11
CA LYS A 15 -0.94 -4.27 2.30
C LYS A 15 -1.49 -5.53 2.96
N VAL A 16 -2.79 -5.60 3.20
CA VAL A 16 -3.46 -6.77 3.81
C VAL A 16 -3.36 -8.01 2.92
N ILE A 17 -3.60 -7.87 1.62
CA ILE A 17 -3.49 -8.98 0.65
C ILE A 17 -2.06 -9.54 0.64
N VAL A 18 -1.03 -8.68 0.59
CA VAL A 18 0.38 -9.12 0.60
C VAL A 18 0.73 -9.83 1.91
N VAL A 19 0.25 -9.34 3.05
CA VAL A 19 0.44 -10.01 4.35
C VAL A 19 -0.23 -11.38 4.35
N ALA A 20 -1.48 -11.50 3.87
CA ALA A 20 -2.16 -12.78 3.79
C ALA A 20 -1.42 -13.77 2.86
N LEU A 21 -0.92 -13.30 1.71
CA LEU A 21 -0.12 -14.11 0.77
C LEU A 21 1.22 -14.53 1.37
N ALA A 22 1.93 -13.62 2.05
CA ALA A 22 3.21 -13.92 2.69
C ALA A 22 3.08 -14.99 3.79
N LYS A 23 1.89 -15.08 4.40
CA LYS A 23 1.55 -16.06 5.42
C LYS A 23 0.88 -17.34 4.87
N GLY A 24 0.69 -17.43 3.55
CA GLY A 24 0.02 -18.57 2.91
C GLY A 24 -1.46 -18.70 3.28
N LEU A 25 -2.11 -17.60 3.70
CA LEU A 25 -3.51 -17.62 4.12
C LEU A 25 -4.46 -17.55 2.92
N GLU A 26 -5.35 -18.54 2.80
CA GLU A 26 -6.43 -18.50 1.84
C GLU A 26 -7.41 -17.36 2.16
N HIS A 27 -7.73 -16.56 1.18
CA HIS A 27 -8.62 -15.41 1.32
C HIS A 27 -9.37 -15.09 0.04
N GLU A 28 -10.56 -14.54 0.20
CA GLU A 28 -11.37 -13.95 -0.86
C GLU A 28 -11.30 -12.41 -0.77
N VAL A 29 -11.19 -11.73 -1.89
CA VAL A 29 -11.30 -10.26 -1.95
C VAL A 29 -12.69 -9.90 -2.44
N ILE A 30 -13.46 -9.23 -1.59
CA ILE A 30 -14.79 -8.72 -1.91
C ILE A 30 -14.64 -7.26 -2.36
N PRO A 31 -14.93 -6.95 -3.63
CA PRO A 31 -14.75 -5.59 -4.15
C PRO A 31 -15.64 -4.58 -3.42
N VAL A 32 -15.03 -3.55 -2.83
CA VAL A 32 -15.72 -2.40 -2.23
C VAL A 32 -14.95 -1.14 -2.60
N VAL A 33 -15.64 -0.19 -3.23
CA VAL A 33 -15.09 1.11 -3.65
C VAL A 33 -15.89 2.23 -2.98
N PRO A 34 -15.48 2.72 -1.79
CA PRO A 34 -16.28 3.66 -1.00
C PRO A 34 -16.59 4.99 -1.68
N VAL A 35 -15.78 5.38 -2.67
CA VAL A 35 -15.95 6.64 -3.41
C VAL A 35 -16.98 6.54 -4.55
N ILE A 36 -17.45 5.34 -4.87
CA ILE A 36 -18.51 5.12 -5.86
C ILE A 36 -19.83 4.97 -5.09
N PRO A 37 -20.84 5.83 -5.35
CA PRO A 37 -22.15 5.69 -4.75
C PRO A 37 -22.74 4.28 -4.99
N ASP A 38 -23.46 3.77 -3.98
CA ASP A 38 -24.15 2.45 -4.01
C ASP A 38 -23.24 1.22 -4.26
N ASN A 39 -21.90 1.40 -4.32
CA ASN A 39 -20.99 0.27 -4.43
C ASN A 39 -20.76 -0.46 -3.10
N PRO A 40 -20.58 0.22 -1.94
CA PRO A 40 -20.49 -0.48 -0.67
C PRO A 40 -21.79 -1.20 -0.32
N PRO A 41 -21.72 -2.41 0.29
CA PRO A 41 -22.91 -3.13 0.73
C PRO A 41 -23.69 -2.35 1.80
N ALA A 42 -25.00 -2.60 1.92
CA ALA A 42 -25.90 -1.88 2.85
C ALA A 42 -25.41 -1.89 4.31
N ASN A 43 -24.77 -2.97 4.75
CA ASN A 43 -24.20 -3.13 6.09
C ASN A 43 -22.74 -2.61 6.19
N TRP A 44 -22.23 -1.85 5.21
CA TRP A 44 -20.83 -1.45 5.15
C TRP A 44 -20.34 -0.73 6.42
N ARG A 45 -21.16 0.12 7.01
CA ARG A 45 -20.82 0.83 8.24
C ARG A 45 -20.72 -0.05 9.47
N GLN A 46 -21.30 -1.24 9.43
CA GLN A 46 -21.12 -2.27 10.48
C GLN A 46 -19.77 -2.98 10.30
N LEU A 47 -19.35 -3.25 9.06
CA LEU A 47 -18.06 -3.87 8.72
C LEU A 47 -16.90 -2.86 8.89
N SER A 48 -17.09 -1.63 8.47
CA SER A 48 -16.11 -0.54 8.57
C SER A 48 -16.77 0.73 9.12
N PRO A 49 -16.71 0.98 10.43
CA PRO A 49 -17.31 2.17 11.06
C PRO A 49 -16.80 3.50 10.49
N THR A 50 -15.54 3.54 10.04
CA THR A 50 -14.95 4.70 9.35
C THR A 50 -15.43 4.86 7.91
N GLY A 51 -16.05 3.82 7.32
CA GLY A 51 -16.42 3.76 5.91
C GLY A 51 -15.27 3.58 4.95
N LYS A 52 -14.04 3.34 5.46
CA LYS A 52 -12.83 3.16 4.66
C LYS A 52 -12.53 1.68 4.45
N ILE A 53 -11.81 1.37 3.39
CA ILE A 53 -11.24 0.05 3.10
C ILE A 53 -9.79 -0.03 3.60
N PRO A 54 -9.29 -1.24 3.95
CA PRO A 54 -10.01 -2.51 3.98
C PRO A 54 -10.78 -2.76 5.28
N ALA A 55 -11.72 -3.70 5.21
CA ALA A 55 -12.24 -4.45 6.35
C ALA A 55 -12.00 -5.95 6.12
N LEU A 56 -12.02 -6.75 7.20
CA LEU A 56 -11.85 -8.20 7.14
C LEU A 56 -12.94 -8.88 7.98
N THR A 57 -13.44 -10.02 7.48
CA THR A 57 -14.24 -10.95 8.29
C THR A 57 -13.59 -12.33 8.33
N ASP A 58 -13.63 -12.97 9.50
CA ASP A 58 -13.22 -14.35 9.74
C ASP A 58 -14.29 -15.04 10.59
N GLY A 59 -15.15 -15.81 9.95
CA GLY A 59 -16.36 -16.32 10.58
C GLY A 59 -17.27 -15.17 11.06
N ASP A 60 -17.52 -15.10 12.36
CA ASP A 60 -18.30 -14.06 13.03
C ASP A 60 -17.45 -12.84 13.47
N PHE A 61 -16.12 -12.95 13.41
CA PHE A 61 -15.22 -11.86 13.76
C PHE A 61 -15.09 -10.85 12.61
N THR A 62 -15.14 -9.56 12.96
CA THR A 62 -14.96 -8.47 11.99
C THR A 62 -13.99 -7.44 12.54
N VAL A 63 -13.06 -6.98 11.68
CA VAL A 63 -12.13 -5.91 11.99
C VAL A 63 -11.86 -5.03 10.78
N ALA A 64 -11.81 -3.73 10.99
CA ALA A 64 -11.41 -2.74 9.98
C ALA A 64 -10.10 -2.07 10.38
N ASP A 65 -9.49 -1.36 9.43
CA ASP A 65 -8.14 -0.78 9.45
C ASP A 65 -7.05 -1.79 9.10
N SER A 66 -6.21 -1.38 8.16
CA SER A 66 -5.19 -2.28 7.59
C SER A 66 -4.11 -2.72 8.59
N ALA A 67 -3.75 -1.86 9.56
CA ALA A 67 -2.77 -2.24 10.58
C ALA A 67 -3.37 -3.20 11.60
N ALA A 68 -4.62 -2.96 12.02
CA ALA A 68 -5.36 -3.87 12.90
C ALA A 68 -5.56 -5.25 12.24
N ILE A 69 -5.92 -5.27 10.95
CA ILE A 69 -6.07 -6.52 10.19
C ILE A 69 -4.74 -7.27 10.09
N CYS A 70 -3.63 -6.59 9.71
CA CYS A 70 -2.32 -7.23 9.65
C CYS A 70 -1.88 -7.79 11.02
N GLY A 71 -2.10 -7.03 12.09
CA GLY A 71 -1.84 -7.50 13.45
C GLY A 71 -2.68 -8.72 13.84
N TYR A 72 -3.96 -8.77 13.44
CA TYR A 72 -4.81 -9.94 13.62
C TYR A 72 -4.27 -11.16 12.86
N LEU A 73 -3.98 -11.03 11.56
CA LEU A 73 -3.43 -12.11 10.73
C LEU A 73 -2.09 -12.63 11.28
N GLU A 74 -1.25 -11.75 11.84
CA GLU A 74 -0.02 -12.14 12.51
C GLU A 74 -0.27 -13.04 13.72
N ARG A 75 -1.30 -12.73 14.52
CA ARG A 75 -1.60 -13.46 15.77
C ARG A 75 -2.28 -14.80 15.55
N ILE A 76 -3.19 -14.89 14.57
CA ILE A 76 -3.86 -16.17 14.27
C ILE A 76 -2.97 -17.13 13.51
N HIS A 77 -1.91 -16.62 12.83
CA HIS A 77 -0.99 -17.44 12.05
C HIS A 77 0.46 -16.95 12.25
N PRO A 78 1.08 -17.29 13.39
CA PRO A 78 2.42 -16.78 13.76
C PRO A 78 3.57 -17.37 12.94
N ALA A 79 3.34 -18.46 12.18
CA ALA A 79 4.30 -18.97 11.22
C ALA A 79 4.57 -17.90 10.14
N GLU A 80 5.81 -17.86 9.62
CA GLU A 80 6.26 -16.86 8.65
C GLU A 80 5.94 -15.41 9.10
N PRO A 81 6.53 -14.94 10.22
CA PRO A 81 6.19 -13.66 10.81
C PRO A 81 6.56 -12.50 9.88
N VAL A 82 5.60 -11.60 9.64
CA VAL A 82 5.82 -10.32 8.94
C VAL A 82 6.07 -9.17 9.93
N TYR A 83 5.77 -9.38 11.21
CA TYR A 83 6.21 -8.52 12.31
C TYR A 83 7.39 -9.20 13.01
N PRO A 84 8.59 -8.57 13.06
CA PRO A 84 9.76 -9.15 13.71
C PRO A 84 9.51 -9.46 15.19
N LEU A 85 10.08 -10.57 15.67
CA LEU A 85 9.90 -10.99 17.08
C LEU A 85 10.79 -10.20 18.05
N ALA A 86 11.98 -9.74 17.60
CA ALA A 86 12.88 -8.94 18.43
C ALA A 86 12.24 -7.58 18.76
N PRO A 87 12.16 -7.16 20.04
CA PRO A 87 11.40 -5.97 20.44
C PRO A 87 11.82 -4.67 19.71
N ARG A 88 13.11 -4.49 19.45
CA ARG A 88 13.63 -3.30 18.74
C ARG A 88 13.21 -3.30 17.27
N ASP A 89 13.26 -4.44 16.60
CA ASP A 89 12.87 -4.58 15.22
C ASP A 89 11.34 -4.50 15.07
N TYR A 90 10.61 -5.08 16.02
CA TYR A 90 9.16 -4.91 16.10
C TYR A 90 8.77 -3.43 16.18
N ALA A 91 9.38 -2.68 17.09
CA ALA A 91 9.11 -1.25 17.23
C ALA A 91 9.45 -0.46 15.95
N LYS A 92 10.56 -0.79 15.29
CA LYS A 92 10.91 -0.19 14.00
C LYS A 92 9.92 -0.56 12.90
N SER A 93 9.43 -1.81 12.85
CA SER A 93 8.45 -2.21 11.86
C SER A 93 7.13 -1.45 12.01
N LEU A 94 6.67 -1.24 13.24
CA LEU A 94 5.51 -0.39 13.53
C LEU A 94 5.76 1.06 13.13
N PHE A 95 6.95 1.59 13.41
CA PHE A 95 7.31 2.95 13.01
C PHE A 95 7.19 3.14 11.49
N TYR A 96 7.78 2.24 10.68
CA TYR A 96 7.70 2.33 9.22
C TYR A 96 6.29 2.08 8.70
N GLU A 97 5.50 1.23 9.34
CA GLU A 97 4.09 1.05 9.01
C GLU A 97 3.30 2.36 9.21
N GLN A 98 3.55 3.10 10.30
CA GLN A 98 2.95 4.41 10.54
C GLN A 98 3.51 5.49 9.61
N TYR A 99 4.82 5.45 9.33
CA TYR A 99 5.45 6.34 8.36
C TYR A 99 4.86 6.18 6.96
N ALA A 100 4.55 4.94 6.56
CA ALA A 100 3.83 4.66 5.31
C ALA A 100 2.41 5.27 5.30
N GLY A 101 1.76 5.37 6.46
CA GLY A 101 0.50 6.11 6.61
C GLY A 101 0.67 7.62 6.40
N ALA A 102 1.76 8.21 6.90
CA ALA A 102 2.11 9.59 6.62
C ALA A 102 2.46 9.80 5.13
N LEU A 103 3.24 8.89 4.55
CA LEU A 103 3.57 8.88 3.12
C LEU A 103 2.31 8.85 2.24
N PHE A 104 1.32 8.04 2.62
CA PHE A 104 0.02 8.03 1.95
C PHE A 104 -0.67 9.39 2.04
N ARG A 105 -0.78 9.96 3.25
CA ARG A 105 -1.49 11.21 3.52
C ARG A 105 -0.86 12.40 2.80
N ASP A 106 0.47 12.49 2.84
CA ASP A 106 1.19 13.70 2.44
C ASP A 106 1.70 13.66 1.00
N VAL A 107 1.84 12.46 0.40
CA VAL A 107 2.34 12.27 -0.97
C VAL A 107 1.31 11.58 -1.85
N VAL A 108 0.99 10.31 -1.56
CA VAL A 108 0.26 9.46 -2.52
C VAL A 108 -1.18 9.90 -2.68
N HIS A 109 -1.88 10.16 -1.59
CA HIS A 109 -3.29 10.56 -1.62
C HIS A 109 -3.52 11.91 -2.32
N PRO A 110 -2.80 13.00 -2.02
CA PRO A 110 -2.94 14.25 -2.76
C PRO A 110 -2.70 14.09 -4.26
N LEU A 111 -1.64 13.39 -4.65
CA LEU A 111 -1.32 13.14 -6.05
C LEU A 111 -2.40 12.30 -6.73
N PHE A 112 -2.89 11.24 -6.07
CA PHE A 112 -3.98 10.40 -6.57
C PHE A 112 -5.28 11.19 -6.75
N GLN A 113 -5.61 12.07 -5.81
CA GLN A 113 -6.77 12.96 -5.94
C GLN A 113 -6.67 13.82 -7.20
N GLU A 114 -5.55 14.50 -7.39
CA GLU A 114 -5.35 15.45 -8.49
C GLU A 114 -5.22 14.77 -9.86
N THR A 115 -4.58 13.60 -9.93
CA THR A 115 -4.30 12.95 -11.22
C THR A 115 -5.38 11.96 -11.66
N PHE A 116 -6.15 11.44 -10.70
CA PHE A 116 -7.14 10.39 -10.97
C PHE A 116 -8.56 10.75 -10.53
N VAL A 117 -8.77 11.05 -9.23
CA VAL A 117 -10.12 11.19 -8.69
C VAL A 117 -10.83 12.44 -9.23
N PHE A 118 -10.20 13.60 -9.11
CA PHE A 118 -10.80 14.85 -9.57
C PHE A 118 -11.08 14.85 -11.08
N PRO A 119 -10.12 14.56 -11.96
CA PRO A 119 -10.39 14.64 -13.39
C PRO A 119 -11.28 13.52 -13.93
N ARG A 120 -11.19 12.29 -13.37
CA ARG A 120 -11.88 11.13 -13.95
C ARG A 120 -13.21 10.79 -13.27
N ILE A 121 -13.33 11.04 -11.96
CA ILE A 121 -14.55 10.68 -11.21
C ILE A 121 -15.40 11.91 -10.99
N HIS A 122 -14.81 13.04 -10.56
CA HIS A 122 -15.57 14.25 -10.24
C HIS A 122 -15.64 15.24 -11.40
N GLN A 123 -14.94 15.00 -12.51
CA GLN A 123 -14.87 15.90 -13.67
C GLN A 123 -14.42 17.33 -13.30
N VAL A 124 -13.55 17.43 -12.30
CA VAL A 124 -12.95 18.68 -11.83
C VAL A 124 -11.53 18.78 -12.39
N ALA A 125 -11.15 19.98 -12.83
CA ALA A 125 -9.81 20.21 -13.37
C ALA A 125 -8.71 19.94 -12.33
N THR A 126 -7.61 19.31 -12.78
CA THR A 126 -6.40 19.07 -11.99
C THR A 126 -5.78 20.38 -11.49
N ASN A 127 -5.43 20.43 -10.22
CA ASN A 127 -4.67 21.54 -9.65
C ASN A 127 -3.17 21.28 -9.74
N GLN A 128 -2.54 21.72 -10.84
CA GLN A 128 -1.12 21.51 -11.08
C GLN A 128 -0.23 22.10 -9.97
N LYS A 129 -0.59 23.25 -9.39
CA LYS A 129 0.18 23.86 -8.29
C LYS A 129 0.25 22.96 -7.06
N ARG A 130 -0.82 22.21 -6.78
CA ARG A 130 -0.85 21.24 -5.68
C ARG A 130 0.07 20.05 -5.97
N ILE A 131 0.06 19.53 -7.19
CA ILE A 131 0.98 18.48 -7.63
C ILE A 131 2.42 18.97 -7.46
N ASP A 132 2.76 20.13 -8.01
CA ASP A 132 4.11 20.70 -7.95
C ASP A 132 4.58 20.89 -6.50
N SER A 133 3.71 21.35 -5.61
CA SER A 133 3.99 21.51 -4.18
C SER A 133 4.34 20.19 -3.50
N VAL A 134 3.60 19.11 -3.80
CA VAL A 134 3.89 17.78 -3.24
C VAL A 134 5.22 17.24 -3.76
N LEU A 135 5.47 17.41 -5.07
CA LEU A 135 6.71 16.94 -5.70
C LEU A 135 7.95 17.73 -5.25
N ALA A 136 7.80 19.01 -4.92
CA ALA A 136 8.91 19.84 -4.47
C ALA A 136 9.21 19.75 -2.97
N GLY A 137 8.21 19.39 -2.14
CA GLY A 137 8.33 19.34 -0.68
C GLY A 137 8.28 17.91 -0.12
N PRO A 138 7.10 17.34 0.15
CA PRO A 138 6.98 16.03 0.79
C PRO A 138 7.72 14.89 0.10
N VAL A 139 7.72 14.84 -1.24
CA VAL A 139 8.40 13.75 -1.97
C VAL A 139 9.91 13.71 -1.66
N PRO A 140 10.71 14.76 -1.90
CA PRO A 140 12.14 14.72 -1.62
C PRO A 140 12.45 14.51 -0.13
N GLU A 141 11.64 15.04 0.77
CA GLU A 141 11.84 14.88 2.21
C GLU A 141 11.59 13.41 2.62
N MET A 142 10.44 12.86 2.27
CA MET A 142 10.05 11.53 2.73
C MET A 142 10.80 10.42 2.02
N PHE A 143 11.04 10.55 0.71
CA PHE A 143 11.82 9.55 -0.03
C PHE A 143 13.30 9.62 0.35
N GLY A 144 13.84 10.81 0.59
CA GLY A 144 15.20 10.99 1.10
C GLY A 144 15.40 10.31 2.45
N TYR A 145 14.47 10.50 3.39
CA TYR A 145 14.51 9.80 4.67
C TYR A 145 14.48 8.27 4.49
N LEU A 146 13.60 7.75 3.65
CA LEU A 146 13.53 6.31 3.37
C LEU A 146 14.83 5.80 2.73
N ASP A 147 15.38 6.50 1.74
CA ASP A 147 16.65 6.16 1.11
C ASP A 147 17.81 6.16 2.11
N ASP A 148 17.87 7.19 2.96
CA ASP A 148 18.93 7.36 3.94
C ASP A 148 18.88 6.34 5.09
N THR A 149 17.73 5.82 5.42
CA THR A 149 17.57 4.84 6.50
C THR A 149 17.77 3.40 6.07
N LEU A 150 17.68 3.09 4.79
CA LEU A 150 17.98 1.77 4.25
C LEU A 150 19.47 1.42 4.42
N ARG A 151 19.78 0.41 5.24
CA ARG A 151 21.13 -0.10 5.50
C ARG A 151 21.33 -1.54 5.07
N GLY A 152 20.28 -2.26 4.77
CA GLY A 152 20.26 -3.66 4.36
C GLY A 152 19.31 -3.89 3.21
N ASP A 153 18.96 -5.14 3.01
CA ASP A 153 18.06 -5.55 1.94
C ASP A 153 16.60 -5.13 2.20
N TYR A 154 16.22 -4.91 3.45
CA TYR A 154 14.90 -4.50 3.91
C TYR A 154 15.01 -3.41 4.97
N PHE A 155 13.90 -2.71 5.27
CA PHE A 155 13.87 -1.64 6.29
C PHE A 155 14.16 -2.17 7.69
N VAL A 156 13.69 -3.38 7.98
CA VAL A 156 13.87 -4.01 9.28
C VAL A 156 14.26 -5.46 9.10
N SER A 157 15.30 -5.90 9.79
CA SER A 157 15.82 -7.27 9.67
C SER A 157 16.29 -7.65 8.24
N ASN A 158 16.55 -8.92 7.98
CA ASN A 158 17.03 -9.40 6.68
C ASN A 158 15.93 -10.14 5.88
N ARG A 159 14.67 -9.78 6.12
CA ARG A 159 13.50 -10.40 5.47
C ARG A 159 12.38 -9.38 5.28
N LEU A 160 11.50 -9.66 4.32
CA LEU A 160 10.31 -8.85 4.12
C LEU A 160 9.49 -8.74 5.41
N SER A 161 9.11 -7.53 5.77
CA SER A 161 8.30 -7.22 6.94
C SER A 161 7.12 -6.32 6.56
N VAL A 162 6.22 -6.09 7.52
CA VAL A 162 5.11 -5.14 7.35
C VAL A 162 5.60 -3.74 6.98
N ALA A 163 6.79 -3.34 7.44
CA ALA A 163 7.44 -2.08 7.07
C ALA A 163 7.62 -1.96 5.55
N ASP A 164 8.20 -2.99 4.96
CA ASP A 164 8.46 -3.05 3.52
C ASP A 164 7.17 -3.10 2.71
N ILE A 165 6.22 -3.94 3.14
CA ILE A 165 4.93 -4.10 2.48
C ILE A 165 4.15 -2.77 2.47
N ALA A 166 4.13 -2.05 3.60
CA ALA A 166 3.41 -0.80 3.74
C ALA A 166 4.03 0.32 2.88
N VAL A 167 5.35 0.48 2.91
CA VAL A 167 6.05 1.50 2.11
C VAL A 167 5.93 1.18 0.62
N ALA A 168 6.20 -0.07 0.21
CA ALA A 168 6.11 -0.48 -1.19
C ALA A 168 4.69 -0.29 -1.76
N SER A 169 3.64 -0.59 -0.99
CA SER A 169 2.26 -0.38 -1.43
C SER A 169 1.98 1.09 -1.80
N ASN A 170 2.62 2.04 -1.13
CA ASN A 170 2.56 3.46 -1.47
C ASN A 170 3.30 3.78 -2.77
N LEU A 171 4.53 3.30 -2.91
CA LEU A 171 5.34 3.55 -4.11
C LEU A 171 4.75 2.92 -5.36
N ILE A 172 4.10 1.76 -5.24
CA ILE A 172 3.34 1.13 -6.32
C ILE A 172 2.23 2.07 -6.81
N THR A 173 1.43 2.61 -5.89
CA THR A 173 0.35 3.53 -6.27
C THR A 173 0.89 4.85 -6.82
N TYR A 174 2.00 5.36 -6.28
CA TYR A 174 2.72 6.53 -6.82
C TYR A 174 3.11 6.32 -8.28
N GLN A 175 3.59 5.13 -8.64
CA GLN A 175 3.90 4.80 -10.05
C GLN A 175 2.65 4.60 -10.91
N TYR A 176 1.60 3.96 -10.39
CA TYR A 176 0.34 3.79 -11.13
C TYR A 176 -0.26 5.10 -11.60
N ILE A 177 -0.14 6.15 -10.80
CA ILE A 177 -0.63 7.48 -11.15
C ILE A 177 0.35 8.30 -12.00
N GLY A 178 1.44 7.68 -12.47
CA GLY A 178 2.33 8.21 -13.50
C GLY A 178 3.57 8.93 -12.99
N PHE A 179 3.86 8.87 -11.69
CA PHE A 179 5.11 9.39 -11.14
C PHE A 179 6.18 8.30 -11.07
N VAL A 180 7.43 8.68 -11.14
CA VAL A 180 8.57 7.76 -11.20
C VAL A 180 9.47 7.98 -10.00
N LEU A 181 9.95 6.89 -9.40
CA LEU A 181 10.99 6.93 -8.38
C LEU A 181 12.34 7.19 -9.06
N GLU A 182 12.95 8.35 -8.79
CA GLU A 182 14.21 8.78 -9.39
C GLU A 182 15.40 7.97 -8.84
N ARG A 183 15.89 6.98 -9.61
CA ARG A 183 17.00 6.10 -9.20
C ARG A 183 18.30 6.88 -8.90
N LYS A 184 18.62 7.92 -9.69
CA LYS A 184 19.83 8.74 -9.45
C LYS A 184 19.78 9.47 -8.12
N ARG A 185 18.60 9.83 -7.65
CA ARG A 185 18.41 10.59 -6.42
C ARG A 185 18.18 9.68 -5.21
N PHE A 186 17.44 8.58 -5.37
CA PHE A 186 17.04 7.66 -4.32
C PHE A 186 17.47 6.24 -4.65
N GLY A 187 18.79 6.02 -4.80
CA GLY A 187 19.34 4.78 -5.34
C GLY A 187 19.10 3.56 -4.46
N ARG A 188 19.21 3.72 -3.13
CA ARG A 188 18.95 2.62 -2.17
C ARG A 188 17.48 2.28 -2.11
N LEU A 189 16.61 3.29 -2.07
CA LEU A 189 15.16 3.11 -2.09
C LEU A 189 14.69 2.42 -3.38
N ALA A 190 15.27 2.80 -4.53
CA ALA A 190 14.96 2.18 -5.82
C ALA A 190 15.40 0.71 -5.88
N ALA A 191 16.60 0.40 -5.42
CA ALA A 191 17.10 -0.98 -5.38
C ALA A 191 16.29 -1.87 -4.41
N TRP A 192 15.92 -1.32 -3.26
CA TRP A 192 15.02 -1.98 -2.32
C TRP A 192 13.63 -2.20 -2.93
N PHE A 193 13.08 -1.19 -3.61
CA PHE A 193 11.76 -1.29 -4.23
C PHE A 193 11.73 -2.39 -5.29
N ASP A 194 12.74 -2.47 -6.17
CA ASP A 194 12.89 -3.57 -7.15
C ASP A 194 12.88 -4.94 -6.46
N ARG A 195 13.61 -5.08 -5.34
CA ARG A 195 13.64 -6.32 -4.56
C ARG A 195 12.28 -6.70 -4.01
N VAL A 196 11.55 -5.73 -3.42
CA VAL A 196 10.22 -5.97 -2.87
C VAL A 196 9.21 -6.34 -3.94
N LEU A 197 9.27 -5.71 -5.12
CA LEU A 197 8.40 -6.06 -6.26
C LEU A 197 8.57 -7.51 -6.73
N HIS A 198 9.80 -8.06 -6.62
CA HIS A 198 10.10 -9.45 -6.99
C HIS A 198 9.85 -10.46 -5.86
N HIS A 199 9.50 -10.01 -4.65
CA HIS A 199 9.13 -10.94 -3.57
C HIS A 199 7.84 -11.69 -3.94
N PRO A 200 7.79 -13.05 -3.78
CA PRO A 200 6.67 -13.87 -4.27
C PRO A 200 5.30 -13.36 -3.86
N ALA A 201 5.12 -12.96 -2.59
CA ALA A 201 3.85 -12.45 -2.10
C ALA A 201 3.44 -11.12 -2.76
N MET A 202 4.39 -10.21 -2.99
CA MET A 202 4.13 -8.94 -3.67
C MET A 202 3.85 -9.17 -5.15
N ALA A 203 4.66 -9.96 -5.84
CA ALA A 203 4.46 -10.28 -7.25
C ALA A 203 3.09 -10.92 -7.51
N GLU A 204 2.66 -11.83 -6.63
CA GLU A 204 1.33 -12.46 -6.74
C GLU A 204 0.20 -11.45 -6.48
N ALA A 205 0.33 -10.56 -5.50
CA ALA A 205 -0.64 -9.50 -5.28
C ALA A 205 -0.79 -8.60 -6.52
N LEU A 206 0.34 -8.20 -7.12
CA LEU A 206 0.38 -7.38 -8.34
C LEU A 206 -0.24 -8.12 -9.54
N ARG A 207 -0.02 -9.43 -9.66
CA ARG A 207 -0.66 -10.24 -10.69
C ARG A 207 -2.18 -10.26 -10.54
N ARG A 208 -2.68 -10.39 -9.31
CA ARG A 208 -4.12 -10.42 -9.03
C ARG A 208 -4.81 -9.08 -9.29
N GLU A 209 -4.13 -7.96 -9.09
CA GLU A 209 -4.72 -6.64 -9.32
C GLU A 209 -4.62 -6.16 -10.78
N GLN A 210 -3.93 -6.89 -11.67
CA GLN A 210 -3.67 -6.48 -13.05
C GLN A 210 -4.91 -6.08 -13.83
N SER A 211 -5.97 -6.89 -13.76
CA SER A 211 -7.21 -6.60 -14.49
C SER A 211 -7.87 -5.28 -14.06
N VAL A 212 -7.74 -4.93 -12.77
CA VAL A 212 -8.24 -3.66 -12.24
C VAL A 212 -7.37 -2.50 -12.72
N VAL A 213 -6.04 -2.67 -12.70
CA VAL A 213 -5.08 -1.70 -13.22
C VAL A 213 -5.38 -1.36 -14.67
N ASP A 214 -5.57 -2.39 -15.51
CA ASP A 214 -5.86 -2.24 -16.95
C ASP A 214 -7.21 -1.56 -17.18
N SER A 215 -8.25 -1.96 -16.46
CA SER A 215 -9.59 -1.39 -16.57
C SER A 215 -9.66 0.10 -16.18
N MET A 216 -8.79 0.52 -15.26
CA MET A 216 -8.69 1.91 -14.81
C MET A 216 -7.72 2.75 -15.65
N GLY A 217 -7.03 2.15 -16.64
CA GLY A 217 -6.03 2.83 -17.46
C GLY A 217 -4.87 3.40 -16.63
N LEU A 218 -4.50 2.70 -15.56
CA LEU A 218 -3.36 3.05 -14.73
C LEU A 218 -2.06 2.59 -15.40
N LYS A 219 -0.96 3.30 -15.14
CA LYS A 219 0.33 2.97 -15.73
C LYS A 219 1.01 1.85 -14.97
N ARG A 220 1.62 0.92 -15.69
CA ARG A 220 2.38 -0.21 -15.11
C ARG A 220 3.85 -0.25 -15.55
N ASP A 221 4.36 0.85 -16.05
CA ASP A 221 5.76 0.93 -16.42
C ASP A 221 6.62 1.09 -15.16
N TRP A 222 6.99 -0.07 -14.56
CA TRP A 222 7.92 -0.16 -13.42
C TRP A 222 9.34 0.27 -13.76
N HIS A 223 9.55 0.81 -14.95
CA HIS A 223 10.86 1.28 -15.34
C HIS A 223 11.24 2.47 -14.46
N VAL A 224 12.01 2.15 -13.44
CA VAL A 224 12.86 3.13 -12.78
C VAL A 224 13.70 3.75 -13.89
N GLN A 225 13.28 4.93 -14.33
CA GLN A 225 14.00 5.59 -15.43
C GLN A 225 15.39 5.95 -14.90
N ASP A 226 16.42 5.53 -15.62
CA ASP A 226 17.80 5.99 -15.47
C ASP A 226 17.94 7.45 -15.96
N ARG A 227 17.11 8.35 -15.41
CA ARG A 227 17.19 9.80 -15.65
C ARG A 227 17.92 10.51 -14.55
#